data_c9ba569450b532a87b37af923b14fc83
#
_entry.id   c9ba569450b532a87b37af923b14fc83
#
_cell.length_a   1.000
_cell.length_b   1.000
_cell.length_c   1.000
_cell.angle_alpha   90.00
_cell.angle_beta   90.00
_cell.angle_gamma   90.00
#
_symmetry.space_group_name_H-M   'P 1'
#
loop_
_entity.id
_entity.type
_entity.pdbx_description
1 polymer ?
#
loop_
_entity_poly.entity_id
_entity_poly.type
_entity_poly.pdbx_seq_one_letter_code
_entity_poly.pdbx_strand_id
1 'polypeptide(L)'
;MLLAPMEDVTDIGFRLLCRQMGAAMVYSEFVSSDALIRMVNKSLEKLKVCADERPVAIQIYGRDVDAMREAARIVVEQAHPDVLDLNFGCPVKKVAGKGAGAGMLQNVPQMLAITRAVVDAVPDTPVTVKTRLGWDHDHRIIVDLAEQLQDCGIKALTIHGRTRAQMYTGEADWSLIAEVKENPRMHIPIIGNGDITTPERAVECFERYGVDAIMVGRATFGQPWIFYEINQALGHTAPSAGMLPSKHPLLSTGWKMDILREQVLTSVNRIDEYRGILHVRRHLAASPIF
;
A
#
# COMPACT_ATOMS: atom_id res chain seq x y z
N MET A 1 -10.70 3.05 -3.39
CA MET A 1 -9.71 3.26 -2.29
C MET A 1 -8.89 2.01 -2.07
N LEU A 2 -7.60 2.18 -1.73
CA LEU A 2 -6.63 1.11 -1.61
C LEU A 2 -6.02 1.09 -0.20
N LEU A 3 -5.75 -0.11 0.34
CA LEU A 3 -4.98 -0.26 1.59
C LEU A 3 -3.48 -0.14 1.27
N ALA A 4 -2.77 0.77 1.93
CA ALA A 4 -1.33 0.93 1.72
C ALA A 4 -0.53 -0.28 2.24
N PRO A 5 0.60 -0.63 1.59
CA PRO A 5 1.54 -1.61 2.11
C PRO A 5 2.24 -1.10 3.38
N MET A 6 2.16 -1.85 4.47
CA MET A 6 2.74 -1.46 5.76
C MET A 6 3.36 -2.67 6.46
N GLU A 7 4.66 -2.59 6.73
CA GLU A 7 5.43 -3.65 7.41
C GLU A 7 4.88 -3.92 8.82
N ASP A 8 4.78 -5.20 9.17
CA ASP A 8 4.20 -5.70 10.41
C ASP A 8 2.72 -5.26 10.65
N VAL A 9 1.99 -4.89 9.59
CA VAL A 9 0.59 -4.44 9.69
C VAL A 9 -0.29 -5.12 8.65
N THR A 10 0.09 -5.06 7.36
CA THR A 10 -0.76 -5.56 6.27
C THR A 10 -0.55 -7.05 6.01
N ASP A 11 -0.65 -7.83 7.08
CA ASP A 11 -0.75 -9.27 7.00
C ASP A 11 -2.12 -9.70 6.41
N ILE A 12 -2.25 -10.97 6.08
CA ILE A 12 -3.46 -11.50 5.43
C ILE A 12 -4.74 -11.25 6.25
N GLY A 13 -4.67 -11.33 7.59
CA GLY A 13 -5.83 -11.10 8.46
C GLY A 13 -6.31 -9.64 8.40
N PHE A 14 -5.37 -8.70 8.43
CA PHE A 14 -5.72 -7.28 8.33
C PHE A 14 -6.15 -6.88 6.92
N ARG A 15 -5.55 -7.45 5.87
CA ARG A 15 -5.99 -7.23 4.48
C ARG A 15 -7.42 -7.68 4.26
N LEU A 16 -7.77 -8.90 4.74
CA LEU A 16 -9.15 -9.42 4.70
C LEU A 16 -10.13 -8.48 5.40
N LEU A 17 -9.79 -8.04 6.60
CA LEU A 17 -10.63 -7.11 7.36
C LEU A 17 -10.85 -5.80 6.59
N CYS A 18 -9.80 -5.22 6.02
CA CYS A 18 -9.93 -4.00 5.21
C CYS A 18 -10.76 -4.22 3.94
N ARG A 19 -10.67 -5.39 3.30
CA ARG A 19 -11.55 -5.76 2.18
C ARG A 19 -13.01 -5.80 2.60
N GLN A 20 -13.32 -6.45 3.71
CA GLN A 20 -14.67 -6.50 4.29
C GLN A 20 -15.21 -5.11 4.63
N MET A 21 -14.32 -4.19 5.02
CA MET A 21 -14.68 -2.78 5.30
C MET A 21 -14.77 -1.92 4.02
N GLY A 22 -14.53 -2.47 2.83
CA GLY A 22 -14.74 -1.78 1.57
C GLY A 22 -13.49 -1.22 0.90
N ALA A 23 -12.30 -1.64 1.29
CA ALA A 23 -11.11 -1.39 0.48
C ALA A 23 -11.26 -2.06 -0.88
N ALA A 24 -11.10 -1.32 -1.99
CA ALA A 24 -11.26 -1.86 -3.34
C ALA A 24 -10.12 -2.83 -3.71
N MET A 25 -8.94 -2.62 -3.13
CA MET A 25 -7.76 -3.47 -3.33
C MET A 25 -6.85 -3.33 -2.11
N VAL A 26 -6.09 -4.38 -1.81
CA VAL A 26 -5.16 -4.43 -0.68
C VAL A 26 -3.75 -4.75 -1.15
N TYR A 27 -2.77 -4.33 -0.36
CA TYR A 27 -1.35 -4.54 -0.60
C TYR A 27 -0.73 -5.37 0.53
N SER A 28 0.15 -6.31 0.18
CA SER A 28 0.94 -7.05 1.16
C SER A 28 1.93 -6.14 1.90
N GLU A 29 2.53 -6.65 2.95
CA GLU A 29 3.81 -6.12 3.43
C GLU A 29 4.85 -6.23 2.31
N PHE A 30 5.85 -5.32 2.29
CA PHE A 30 6.89 -5.37 1.27
C PHE A 30 7.90 -6.49 1.53
N VAL A 31 8.33 -7.17 0.46
CA VAL A 31 9.23 -8.33 0.53
C VAL A 31 10.54 -8.02 -0.17
N SER A 32 11.65 -8.39 0.47
CA SER A 32 12.99 -8.19 -0.10
C SER A 32 13.25 -9.14 -1.26
N SER A 33 13.68 -8.61 -2.41
CA SER A 33 14.13 -9.41 -3.54
C SER A 33 15.28 -10.35 -3.18
N ASP A 34 16.28 -9.86 -2.43
CA ASP A 34 17.40 -10.66 -1.96
C ASP A 34 16.98 -11.84 -1.07
N ALA A 35 15.92 -11.66 -0.28
CA ALA A 35 15.41 -12.72 0.57
C ALA A 35 14.57 -13.73 -0.21
N LEU A 36 13.82 -13.28 -1.22
CA LEU A 36 13.04 -14.16 -2.09
C LEU A 36 13.95 -15.08 -2.93
N ILE A 37 14.96 -14.56 -3.60
CA ILE A 37 15.87 -15.36 -4.41
C ILE A 37 16.66 -16.38 -3.58
N ARG A 38 16.84 -16.13 -2.28
CA ARG A 38 17.46 -17.07 -1.31
C ARG A 38 16.44 -17.99 -0.67
N MET A 39 15.18 -17.95 -1.08
CA MET A 39 14.09 -18.78 -0.57
C MET A 39 13.94 -18.71 0.96
N VAL A 40 14.09 -17.51 1.53
CA VAL A 40 13.95 -17.30 2.98
C VAL A 40 12.50 -17.52 3.41
N ASN A 41 12.23 -18.52 4.23
CA ASN A 41 10.87 -18.92 4.64
C ASN A 41 9.99 -17.74 5.12
N LYS A 42 10.53 -16.84 5.96
CA LYS A 42 9.78 -15.67 6.43
C LYS A 42 9.33 -14.75 5.30
N SER A 43 10.08 -14.67 4.20
CA SER A 43 9.73 -13.88 3.02
C SER A 43 8.70 -14.60 2.15
N LEU A 44 8.81 -15.92 2.03
CA LEU A 44 7.82 -16.73 1.32
C LEU A 44 6.46 -16.73 2.02
N GLU A 45 6.45 -16.74 3.36
CA GLU A 45 5.20 -16.61 4.14
C GLU A 45 4.42 -15.31 3.82
N LYS A 46 5.12 -14.21 3.51
CA LYS A 46 4.49 -12.93 3.12
C LYS A 46 3.85 -12.97 1.73
N LEU A 47 4.16 -13.98 0.92
CA LEU A 47 3.54 -14.17 -0.41
C LEU A 47 2.17 -14.85 -0.33
N LYS A 48 1.78 -15.38 0.82
CA LYS A 48 0.49 -16.04 0.98
C LYS A 48 -0.65 -15.06 0.74
N VAL A 49 -1.56 -15.48 -0.13
CA VAL A 49 -2.79 -14.76 -0.47
C VAL A 49 -3.97 -15.71 -0.38
N CYS A 50 -5.17 -15.19 -0.17
CA CYS A 50 -6.40 -15.97 -0.23
C CYS A 50 -7.40 -15.35 -1.21
N ALA A 51 -8.41 -16.13 -1.61
CA ALA A 51 -9.40 -15.70 -2.61
C ALA A 51 -10.19 -14.47 -2.14
N ASP A 52 -10.55 -14.41 -0.86
CA ASP A 52 -11.45 -13.39 -0.32
C ASP A 52 -10.80 -12.00 -0.16
N GLU A 53 -9.45 -11.92 -0.21
CA GLU A 53 -8.77 -10.61 -0.16
C GLU A 53 -8.56 -9.98 -1.53
N ARG A 54 -8.85 -10.73 -2.63
CA ARG A 54 -8.63 -10.23 -4.00
C ARG A 54 -9.58 -9.09 -4.36
N PRO A 55 -9.12 -8.11 -5.18
CA PRO A 55 -7.78 -8.03 -5.76
C PRO A 55 -6.70 -7.66 -4.74
N VAL A 56 -5.52 -8.32 -4.86
CA VAL A 56 -4.39 -8.13 -3.97
C VAL A 56 -3.10 -7.85 -4.74
N ALA A 57 -2.33 -6.86 -4.27
CA ALA A 57 -1.00 -6.58 -4.77
C ALA A 57 0.05 -7.17 -3.82
N ILE A 58 1.05 -7.84 -4.38
CA ILE A 58 2.27 -8.19 -3.65
C ILE A 58 3.32 -7.12 -3.94
N GLN A 59 3.90 -6.54 -2.87
CA GLN A 59 4.91 -5.51 -3.01
C GLN A 59 6.31 -6.06 -2.75
N ILE A 60 7.24 -5.81 -3.69
CA ILE A 60 8.65 -6.18 -3.55
C ILE A 60 9.54 -4.95 -3.53
N TYR A 61 10.73 -5.08 -2.93
CA TYR A 61 11.76 -4.05 -2.94
C TYR A 61 13.16 -4.65 -3.07
N GLY A 62 14.05 -3.90 -3.69
CA GLY A 62 15.44 -4.23 -3.87
C GLY A 62 16.19 -3.08 -4.53
N ARG A 63 17.47 -3.31 -4.85
CA ARG A 63 18.34 -2.34 -5.51
C ARG A 63 19.10 -2.92 -6.70
N ASP A 64 19.04 -4.22 -6.86
CA ASP A 64 19.73 -4.94 -7.94
C ASP A 64 18.73 -5.37 -9.01
N VAL A 65 19.06 -5.16 -10.27
CA VAL A 65 18.17 -5.41 -11.41
C VAL A 65 17.85 -6.88 -11.56
N ASP A 66 18.85 -7.75 -11.47
CA ASP A 66 18.67 -9.18 -11.68
C ASP A 66 17.93 -9.82 -10.52
N ALA A 67 18.25 -9.41 -9.28
CA ALA A 67 17.52 -9.84 -8.10
C ALA A 67 16.05 -9.42 -8.12
N MET A 68 15.73 -8.22 -8.58
CA MET A 68 14.34 -7.74 -8.69
C MET A 68 13.58 -8.47 -9.80
N ARG A 69 14.23 -8.73 -10.94
CA ARG A 69 13.67 -9.52 -12.04
C ARG A 69 13.30 -10.93 -11.58
N GLU A 70 14.23 -11.61 -10.92
CA GLU A 70 14.01 -12.98 -10.46
C GLU A 70 12.98 -13.05 -9.34
N ALA A 71 13.02 -12.12 -8.38
CA ALA A 71 12.01 -12.02 -7.33
C ALA A 71 10.61 -11.81 -7.91
N ALA A 72 10.48 -11.02 -8.98
CA ALA A 72 9.19 -10.81 -9.65
C ALA A 72 8.61 -12.12 -10.21
N ARG A 73 9.45 -12.94 -10.86
CA ARG A 73 9.04 -14.27 -11.35
C ARG A 73 8.60 -15.19 -10.22
N ILE A 74 9.40 -15.27 -9.15
CA ILE A 74 9.07 -16.07 -7.97
C ILE A 74 7.70 -15.66 -7.39
N VAL A 75 7.45 -14.34 -7.24
CA VAL A 75 6.18 -13.84 -6.70
C VAL A 75 5.00 -14.22 -7.59
N VAL A 76 5.11 -14.01 -8.90
CA VAL A 76 4.02 -14.32 -9.83
C VAL A 76 3.76 -15.83 -9.88
N GLU A 77 4.80 -16.65 -9.90
CA GLU A 77 4.68 -18.11 -9.93
C GLU A 77 4.04 -18.67 -8.64
N GLN A 78 4.41 -18.13 -7.47
CA GLN A 78 3.96 -18.69 -6.19
C GLN A 78 2.66 -18.09 -5.67
N ALA A 79 2.44 -16.80 -5.87
CA ALA A 79 1.29 -16.10 -5.28
C ALA A 79 0.18 -15.78 -6.30
N HIS A 80 0.49 -15.76 -7.60
CA HIS A 80 -0.44 -15.33 -8.66
C HIS A 80 -1.18 -14.05 -8.27
N PRO A 81 -0.48 -12.95 -7.89
CA PRO A 81 -1.11 -11.73 -7.45
C PRO A 81 -1.89 -11.06 -8.60
N ASP A 82 -2.90 -10.26 -8.25
CA ASP A 82 -3.60 -9.45 -9.25
C ASP A 82 -2.72 -8.30 -9.76
N VAL A 83 -1.77 -7.85 -8.93
CA VAL A 83 -0.79 -6.80 -9.23
C VAL A 83 0.55 -7.11 -8.55
N LEU A 84 1.64 -6.86 -9.25
CA LEU A 84 2.98 -6.79 -8.65
C LEU A 84 3.37 -5.33 -8.46
N ASP A 85 3.68 -4.92 -7.23
CA ASP A 85 4.01 -3.54 -6.91
C ASP A 85 5.49 -3.36 -6.52
N LEU A 86 6.13 -2.29 -7.02
CA LEU A 86 7.51 -1.95 -6.73
C LEU A 86 7.59 -0.86 -5.67
N ASN A 87 8.30 -1.14 -4.56
CA ASN A 87 8.51 -0.18 -3.50
C ASN A 87 9.74 0.70 -3.76
N PHE A 88 9.49 1.94 -4.13
CA PHE A 88 10.49 3.02 -4.17
C PHE A 88 10.16 4.15 -3.17
N GLY A 89 9.40 3.82 -2.12
CA GLY A 89 8.92 4.81 -1.15
C GLY A 89 9.27 4.56 0.32
N CYS A 90 9.76 3.37 0.70
CA CYS A 90 10.10 3.06 2.10
C CYS A 90 11.25 3.94 2.59
N PRO A 91 11.04 4.84 3.60
CA PRO A 91 12.04 5.82 4.00
C PRO A 91 13.00 5.33 5.08
N VAL A 92 12.73 4.16 5.68
CA VAL A 92 13.49 3.69 6.86
C VAL A 92 14.96 3.44 6.54
N LYS A 93 15.85 3.83 7.46
CA LYS A 93 17.31 3.81 7.27
C LYS A 93 17.84 2.43 6.82
N LYS A 94 17.31 1.35 7.37
CA LYS A 94 17.74 -0.02 7.03
C LYS A 94 17.43 -0.42 5.57
N VAL A 95 16.50 0.27 4.90
CA VAL A 95 16.13 0.07 3.49
C VAL A 95 16.74 1.18 2.62
N ALA A 96 16.33 2.43 2.85
CA ALA A 96 16.75 3.58 2.06
C ALA A 96 18.25 3.87 2.17
N GLY A 97 18.85 3.69 3.35
CA GLY A 97 20.29 3.85 3.55
C GLY A 97 21.16 2.80 2.84
N LYS A 98 20.54 1.72 2.34
CA LYS A 98 21.20 0.71 1.51
C LYS A 98 20.92 0.89 0.01
N GLY A 99 20.30 2.00 -0.38
CA GLY A 99 19.96 2.32 -1.77
C GLY A 99 18.69 1.62 -2.30
N ALA A 100 17.88 0.96 -1.46
CA ALA A 100 16.61 0.37 -1.85
C ALA A 100 15.42 1.23 -1.38
N GLY A 101 14.19 0.89 -1.75
CA GLY A 101 13.02 1.67 -1.40
C GLY A 101 13.18 3.14 -1.81
N ALA A 102 12.94 4.10 -0.91
CA ALA A 102 13.12 5.51 -1.19
C ALA A 102 14.60 5.92 -1.50
N GLY A 103 15.58 5.07 -1.20
CA GLY A 103 16.98 5.26 -1.61
C GLY A 103 17.16 5.31 -3.12
N MET A 104 16.27 4.66 -3.88
CA MET A 104 16.28 4.71 -5.34
C MET A 104 16.00 6.10 -5.92
N LEU A 105 15.36 7.01 -5.16
CA LEU A 105 15.16 8.39 -5.58
C LEU A 105 16.46 9.17 -5.81
N GLN A 106 17.58 8.66 -5.30
CA GLN A 106 18.92 9.21 -5.56
C GLN A 106 19.62 8.56 -6.78
N ASN A 107 19.01 7.54 -7.37
CA ASN A 107 19.56 6.84 -8.54
C ASN A 107 18.44 6.46 -9.52
N VAL A 108 17.88 7.47 -10.17
CA VAL A 108 16.79 7.32 -11.14
C VAL A 108 17.14 6.35 -12.28
N PRO A 109 18.34 6.38 -12.89
CA PRO A 109 18.68 5.40 -13.93
C PRO A 109 18.55 3.94 -13.46
N GLN A 110 18.98 3.62 -12.25
CA GLN A 110 18.84 2.28 -11.66
C GLN A 110 17.38 1.93 -11.37
N MET A 111 16.59 2.90 -10.85
CA MET A 111 15.15 2.72 -10.62
C MET A 111 14.43 2.35 -11.92
N LEU A 112 14.71 3.05 -13.01
CA LEU A 112 14.10 2.78 -14.32
C LEU A 112 14.56 1.46 -14.90
N ALA A 113 15.85 1.10 -14.74
CA ALA A 113 16.38 -0.21 -15.19
C ALA A 113 15.68 -1.36 -14.45
N ILE A 114 15.51 -1.25 -13.13
CA ILE A 114 14.76 -2.24 -12.33
C ILE A 114 13.30 -2.33 -12.81
N THR A 115 12.65 -1.19 -13.00
CA THR A 115 11.23 -1.15 -13.40
C THR A 115 11.02 -1.84 -14.75
N ARG A 116 11.83 -1.52 -15.77
CA ARG A 116 11.77 -2.18 -17.09
C ARG A 116 12.02 -3.67 -16.98
N ALA A 117 13.08 -4.07 -16.26
CA ALA A 117 13.42 -5.47 -16.12
C ALA A 117 12.34 -6.31 -15.44
N VAL A 118 11.60 -5.71 -14.49
CA VAL A 118 10.46 -6.38 -13.83
C VAL A 118 9.25 -6.43 -14.77
N VAL A 119 8.90 -5.34 -15.45
CA VAL A 119 7.79 -5.32 -16.43
C VAL A 119 8.01 -6.36 -17.51
N ASP A 120 9.20 -6.44 -18.06
CA ASP A 120 9.56 -7.41 -19.10
C ASP A 120 9.55 -8.87 -18.61
N ALA A 121 9.84 -9.08 -17.32
CA ALA A 121 9.90 -10.42 -16.73
C ALA A 121 8.55 -11.06 -16.47
N VAL A 122 7.49 -10.25 -16.29
CA VAL A 122 6.13 -10.68 -15.91
C VAL A 122 5.05 -10.01 -16.78
N PRO A 123 5.07 -10.21 -18.11
CA PRO A 123 4.27 -9.46 -19.07
C PRO A 123 2.75 -9.62 -18.86
N ASP A 124 2.32 -10.73 -18.30
CA ASP A 124 0.91 -11.05 -18.06
C ASP A 124 0.39 -10.52 -16.70
N THR A 125 1.29 -9.99 -15.84
CA THR A 125 0.92 -9.45 -14.53
C THR A 125 1.10 -7.93 -14.53
N PRO A 126 0.05 -7.14 -14.21
CA PRO A 126 0.19 -5.69 -14.10
C PRO A 126 1.25 -5.30 -13.06
N VAL A 127 2.23 -4.48 -13.46
CA VAL A 127 3.25 -3.94 -12.57
C VAL A 127 2.89 -2.50 -12.23
N THR A 128 2.96 -2.15 -10.93
CA THR A 128 2.74 -0.79 -10.42
C THR A 128 3.95 -0.32 -9.61
N VAL A 129 4.02 0.97 -9.35
CA VAL A 129 5.07 1.57 -8.54
C VAL A 129 4.47 2.40 -7.43
N LYS A 130 5.02 2.28 -6.22
CA LYS A 130 4.74 3.19 -5.11
C LYS A 130 6.01 3.94 -4.71
N THR A 131 5.95 5.29 -4.78
CA THR A 131 7.09 6.16 -4.51
C THR A 131 6.71 7.38 -3.65
N ARG A 132 7.64 8.33 -3.52
CA ARG A 132 7.51 9.62 -2.82
C ARG A 132 7.83 10.77 -3.76
N LEU A 133 7.63 12.03 -3.29
CA LEU A 133 7.90 13.24 -4.07
C LEU A 133 9.37 13.38 -4.50
N GLY A 134 10.28 12.79 -3.74
CA GLY A 134 11.71 12.88 -3.95
C GLY A 134 12.50 12.52 -2.70
N TRP A 135 13.81 12.74 -2.72
CA TRP A 135 14.70 12.44 -1.61
C TRP A 135 14.54 13.43 -0.44
N ASP A 136 14.61 14.71 -0.73
CA ASP A 136 14.46 15.81 0.21
C ASP A 136 13.75 17.01 -0.45
N HIS A 137 13.70 18.15 0.24
CA HIS A 137 13.02 19.35 -0.24
C HIS A 137 13.60 19.87 -1.58
N ASP A 138 14.90 19.80 -1.75
CA ASP A 138 15.60 20.36 -2.92
C ASP A 138 15.61 19.38 -4.11
N HIS A 139 15.32 18.10 -3.83
CA HIS A 139 15.30 17.02 -4.83
C HIS A 139 13.91 16.38 -4.91
N ARG A 140 12.88 17.19 -5.18
CA ARG A 140 11.52 16.77 -5.49
C ARG A 140 11.39 16.53 -7.00
N ILE A 141 11.53 15.27 -7.40
CA ILE A 141 11.67 14.89 -8.82
C ILE A 141 10.42 14.21 -9.39
N ILE A 142 9.33 14.11 -8.63
CA ILE A 142 8.20 13.24 -8.95
C ILE A 142 7.53 13.57 -10.28
N VAL A 143 7.44 14.86 -10.65
CA VAL A 143 6.75 15.29 -11.87
C VAL A 143 7.45 14.71 -13.11
N ASP A 144 8.77 14.89 -13.23
CA ASP A 144 9.55 14.34 -14.34
C ASP A 144 9.71 12.80 -14.24
N LEU A 145 9.81 12.29 -13.02
CA LEU A 145 9.98 10.87 -12.77
C LEU A 145 8.74 10.06 -13.17
N ALA A 146 7.54 10.61 -12.99
CA ALA A 146 6.28 9.94 -13.27
C ALA A 146 6.18 9.50 -14.74
N GLU A 147 6.51 10.36 -15.69
CA GLU A 147 6.53 10.02 -17.11
C GLU A 147 7.55 8.92 -17.42
N GLN A 148 8.75 9.04 -16.87
CA GLN A 148 9.81 8.05 -17.09
C GLN A 148 9.42 6.66 -16.57
N LEU A 149 8.70 6.61 -15.43
CA LEU A 149 8.18 5.35 -14.89
C LEU A 149 7.05 4.80 -15.76
N GLN A 150 6.13 5.64 -16.24
CA GLN A 150 5.10 5.25 -17.20
C GLN A 150 5.73 4.65 -18.47
N ASP A 151 6.77 5.26 -19.01
CA ASP A 151 7.50 4.79 -20.20
C ASP A 151 8.22 3.44 -19.97
N CYS A 152 8.41 3.03 -18.72
CA CYS A 152 8.86 1.69 -18.39
C CYS A 152 7.75 0.62 -18.52
N GLY A 153 6.48 1.03 -18.73
CA GLY A 153 5.34 0.14 -18.93
C GLY A 153 4.53 -0.19 -17.68
N ILE A 154 4.71 0.53 -16.57
CA ILE A 154 3.88 0.34 -15.36
C ILE A 154 2.41 0.67 -15.65
N LYS A 155 1.50 0.08 -14.87
CA LYS A 155 0.04 0.21 -15.07
C LYS A 155 -0.64 1.19 -14.12
N ALA A 156 0.01 1.61 -13.04
CA ALA A 156 -0.42 2.70 -12.17
C ALA A 156 0.76 3.21 -11.33
N LEU A 157 0.66 4.45 -10.86
CA LEU A 157 1.67 5.09 -10.01
C LEU A 157 1.03 5.60 -8.71
N THR A 158 1.52 5.13 -7.57
CA THR A 158 1.13 5.65 -6.25
C THR A 158 2.19 6.62 -5.73
N ILE A 159 1.76 7.82 -5.37
CA ILE A 159 2.64 8.89 -4.90
C ILE A 159 2.28 9.25 -3.46
N HIS A 160 3.24 9.08 -2.53
CA HIS A 160 3.11 9.65 -1.19
C HIS A 160 3.56 11.11 -1.22
N GLY A 161 2.69 12.02 -0.78
CA GLY A 161 2.91 13.48 -0.76
C GLY A 161 3.98 13.97 0.22
N ARG A 162 5.00 13.16 0.52
CA ARG A 162 6.18 13.51 1.32
C ARG A 162 7.46 13.07 0.63
N THR A 163 8.55 13.79 0.92
CA THR A 163 9.89 13.34 0.55
C THR A 163 10.38 12.22 1.48
N ARG A 164 11.50 11.57 1.12
CA ARG A 164 12.15 10.59 2.00
C ARG A 164 12.63 11.24 3.30
N ALA A 165 13.21 12.44 3.22
CA ALA A 165 13.75 13.14 4.38
C ALA A 165 12.68 13.51 5.43
N GLN A 166 11.49 13.87 4.98
CA GLN A 166 10.35 14.14 5.86
C GLN A 166 9.90 12.89 6.64
N MET A 167 10.15 11.70 6.14
CA MET A 167 9.60 10.46 6.68
C MET A 167 8.07 10.55 6.88
N TYR A 168 7.61 10.95 8.08
CA TYR A 168 6.20 11.14 8.44
C TYR A 168 5.94 12.49 9.10
N THR A 169 6.92 13.39 9.15
CA THR A 169 6.80 14.72 9.73
C THR A 169 6.21 15.73 8.75
N GLY A 170 5.66 16.82 9.27
CA GLY A 170 4.96 17.83 8.47
C GLY A 170 3.70 17.29 7.80
N GLU A 171 3.19 17.99 6.80
CA GLU A 171 2.02 17.62 6.03
C GLU A 171 2.40 17.01 4.68
N ALA A 172 1.53 16.15 4.15
CA ALA A 172 1.67 15.62 2.80
C ALA A 172 1.32 16.73 1.78
N ASP A 173 2.25 17.02 0.89
CA ASP A 173 2.05 17.96 -0.21
C ASP A 173 1.36 17.23 -1.39
N TRP A 174 0.10 17.57 -1.60
CA TRP A 174 -0.70 17.00 -2.68
C TRP A 174 -0.61 17.82 -3.98
N SER A 175 -0.01 19.00 -3.96
CA SER A 175 0.11 19.87 -5.16
C SER A 175 0.90 19.19 -6.27
N LEU A 176 2.03 18.54 -5.93
CA LEU A 176 2.83 17.80 -6.89
C LEU A 176 2.16 16.51 -7.40
N ILE A 177 1.27 15.91 -6.60
CA ILE A 177 0.46 14.78 -7.05
C ILE A 177 -0.55 15.24 -8.09
N ALA A 178 -1.19 16.40 -7.87
CA ALA A 178 -2.09 17.03 -8.83
C ALA A 178 -1.35 17.42 -10.12
N GLU A 179 -0.14 18.00 -10.02
CA GLU A 179 0.67 18.35 -11.17
C GLU A 179 1.01 17.13 -12.05
N VAL A 180 1.34 15.99 -11.43
CA VAL A 180 1.51 14.72 -12.16
C VAL A 180 0.20 14.30 -12.82
N LYS A 181 -0.93 14.40 -12.11
CA LYS A 181 -2.24 14.00 -12.64
C LYS A 181 -2.72 14.87 -13.79
N GLU A 182 -2.45 16.17 -13.74
CA GLU A 182 -2.82 17.15 -14.74
C GLU A 182 -1.93 17.12 -15.99
N ASN A 183 -0.78 16.44 -15.92
CA ASN A 183 0.12 16.32 -17.06
C ASN A 183 -0.55 15.53 -18.20
N PRO A 184 -0.78 16.14 -19.39
CA PRO A 184 -1.48 15.52 -20.51
C PRO A 184 -0.77 14.30 -21.11
N ARG A 185 0.52 14.09 -20.77
CA ARG A 185 1.28 12.91 -21.17
C ARG A 185 1.11 11.73 -20.23
N MET A 186 0.49 11.94 -19.09
CA MET A 186 0.18 10.83 -18.16
C MET A 186 -1.12 10.14 -18.57
N HIS A 187 -1.05 8.84 -18.84
CA HIS A 187 -2.16 8.01 -19.29
C HIS A 187 -2.53 6.88 -18.33
N ILE A 188 -1.67 6.63 -17.35
CA ILE A 188 -1.92 5.61 -16.31
C ILE A 188 -2.61 6.23 -15.09
N PRO A 189 -3.37 5.44 -14.31
CA PRO A 189 -3.96 5.91 -13.06
C PRO A 189 -2.92 6.46 -12.08
N ILE A 190 -3.21 7.64 -11.50
CA ILE A 190 -2.44 8.27 -10.44
C ILE A 190 -3.17 8.09 -9.12
N ILE A 191 -2.49 7.48 -8.16
CA ILE A 191 -3.01 7.15 -6.84
C ILE A 191 -2.34 8.06 -5.81
N GLY A 192 -3.13 8.90 -5.15
CA GLY A 192 -2.62 9.79 -4.11
C GLY A 192 -2.56 9.11 -2.74
N ASN A 193 -1.51 9.40 -1.97
CA ASN A 193 -1.30 8.86 -0.63
C ASN A 193 -0.71 9.92 0.30
N GLY A 194 -1.15 9.91 1.56
CA GLY A 194 -0.64 10.78 2.63
C GLY A 194 -1.73 11.60 3.29
N ASP A 195 -1.79 11.53 4.62
CA ASP A 195 -2.68 12.29 5.51
C ASP A 195 -4.19 12.21 5.16
N ILE A 196 -4.62 11.07 4.66
CA ILE A 196 -6.03 10.76 4.48
C ILE A 196 -6.50 10.14 5.79
N THR A 197 -7.05 10.96 6.67
CA THR A 197 -7.39 10.58 8.06
C THR A 197 -8.89 10.61 8.34
N THR A 198 -9.68 11.25 7.47
CA THR A 198 -11.13 11.36 7.59
C THR A 198 -11.82 11.16 6.24
N PRO A 199 -13.13 10.84 6.23
CA PRO A 199 -13.92 10.77 5.00
C PRO A 199 -13.92 12.08 4.21
N GLU A 200 -14.02 13.24 4.87
CA GLU A 200 -14.05 14.56 4.23
C GLU A 200 -12.72 14.82 3.49
N ARG A 201 -11.60 14.46 4.14
CA ARG A 201 -10.28 14.58 3.49
C ARG A 201 -10.16 13.67 2.27
N ALA A 202 -10.75 12.49 2.32
CA ALA A 202 -10.78 11.58 1.18
C ALA A 202 -11.57 12.17 0.00
N VAL A 203 -12.75 12.76 0.27
CA VAL A 203 -13.55 13.46 -0.76
C VAL A 203 -12.76 14.62 -1.34
N GLU A 204 -12.18 15.48 -0.49
CA GLU A 204 -11.32 16.60 -0.94
C GLU A 204 -10.19 16.12 -1.86
N CYS A 205 -9.57 14.98 -1.56
CA CYS A 205 -8.49 14.44 -2.40
C CYS A 205 -8.93 14.14 -3.83
N PHE A 206 -10.14 13.62 -4.02
CA PHE A 206 -10.68 13.38 -5.35
C PHE A 206 -11.10 14.67 -6.05
N GLU A 207 -11.85 15.53 -5.35
CA GLU A 207 -12.43 16.74 -5.94
C GLU A 207 -11.37 17.80 -6.29
N ARG A 208 -10.39 17.99 -5.38
CA ARG A 208 -9.40 19.07 -5.52
C ARG A 208 -8.19 18.67 -6.36
N TYR A 209 -7.75 17.43 -6.26
CA TYR A 209 -6.51 16.99 -6.90
C TYR A 209 -6.72 16.03 -8.06
N GLY A 210 -7.98 15.65 -8.35
CA GLY A 210 -8.39 14.89 -9.52
C GLY A 210 -7.78 13.48 -9.66
N VAL A 211 -7.22 12.93 -8.59
CA VAL A 211 -6.58 11.60 -8.60
C VAL A 211 -7.58 10.48 -8.93
N ASP A 212 -7.11 9.43 -9.60
CA ASP A 212 -7.96 8.30 -10.00
C ASP A 212 -8.31 7.39 -8.81
N ALA A 213 -7.43 7.35 -7.81
CA ALA A 213 -7.66 6.62 -6.57
C ALA A 213 -6.88 7.24 -5.41
N ILE A 214 -7.25 6.86 -4.21
CA ILE A 214 -6.52 7.19 -2.98
C ILE A 214 -6.06 5.93 -2.26
N MET A 215 -4.90 6.02 -1.61
CA MET A 215 -4.34 4.93 -0.81
C MET A 215 -4.26 5.36 0.66
N VAL A 216 -4.92 4.60 1.54
CA VAL A 216 -5.02 4.88 2.98
C VAL A 216 -4.04 3.99 3.74
N GLY A 217 -3.22 4.59 4.60
CA GLY A 217 -2.23 3.87 5.42
C GLY A 217 -2.55 3.98 6.91
N ARG A 218 -1.78 4.77 7.65
CA ARG A 218 -1.81 4.88 9.12
C ARG A 218 -3.19 5.11 9.72
N ALA A 219 -4.07 5.80 8.99
CA ALA A 219 -5.45 6.03 9.43
C ALA A 219 -6.28 4.75 9.56
N THR A 220 -5.82 3.62 9.04
CA THR A 220 -6.49 2.32 9.22
C THR A 220 -6.18 1.65 10.55
N PHE A 221 -5.15 2.14 11.29
CA PHE A 221 -4.77 1.56 12.57
C PHE A 221 -5.88 1.72 13.61
N GLY A 222 -6.40 0.61 14.09
CA GLY A 222 -7.49 0.59 15.09
C GLY A 222 -8.84 1.13 14.59
N GLN A 223 -8.93 1.44 13.28
CA GLN A 223 -10.17 1.87 12.64
C GLN A 223 -10.27 1.42 11.16
N PRO A 224 -10.24 0.11 10.87
CA PRO A 224 -10.35 -0.38 9.50
C PRO A 224 -11.67 0.01 8.82
N TRP A 225 -12.70 0.35 9.61
CA TRP A 225 -13.99 0.88 9.13
C TRP A 225 -13.88 2.25 8.43
N ILE A 226 -12.71 2.91 8.44
CA ILE A 226 -12.49 4.15 7.68
C ILE A 226 -12.80 3.95 6.19
N PHE A 227 -12.56 2.77 5.64
CA PHE A 227 -12.94 2.44 4.26
C PHE A 227 -14.45 2.48 4.06
N TYR A 228 -15.22 1.98 5.04
CA TYR A 228 -16.67 2.04 4.99
C TYR A 228 -17.17 3.49 5.06
N GLU A 229 -16.66 4.26 6.02
CA GLU A 229 -17.02 5.67 6.20
C GLU A 229 -16.69 6.52 4.95
N ILE A 230 -15.52 6.31 4.33
CA ILE A 230 -15.16 7.01 3.09
C ILE A 230 -16.06 6.59 1.92
N ASN A 231 -16.39 5.30 1.76
CA ASN A 231 -17.32 4.86 0.71
C ASN A 231 -18.67 5.54 0.85
N GLN A 232 -19.20 5.65 2.06
CA GLN A 232 -20.46 6.39 2.31
C GLN A 232 -20.35 7.86 1.90
N ALA A 233 -19.26 8.53 2.29
CA ALA A 233 -19.05 9.95 1.94
C ALA A 233 -18.91 10.18 0.44
N LEU A 234 -18.40 9.21 -0.30
CA LEU A 234 -18.31 9.22 -1.78
C LEU A 234 -19.62 8.80 -2.47
N GLY A 235 -20.66 8.47 -1.72
CA GLY A 235 -21.95 8.01 -2.28
C GLY A 235 -21.88 6.59 -2.86
N HIS A 236 -20.84 5.83 -2.56
CA HIS A 236 -20.75 4.44 -2.99
C HIS A 236 -21.56 3.54 -2.05
N THR A 237 -22.27 2.57 -2.64
CA THR A 237 -22.93 1.53 -1.85
C THR A 237 -21.84 0.71 -1.16
N ALA A 238 -21.84 0.73 0.17
CA ALA A 238 -20.91 -0.10 0.93
C ALA A 238 -21.14 -1.58 0.62
N PRO A 239 -20.09 -2.39 0.49
CA PRO A 239 -20.26 -3.81 0.23
C PRO A 239 -21.03 -4.44 1.40
N SER A 240 -22.25 -4.89 1.12
CA SER A 240 -23.06 -5.63 2.08
C SER A 240 -22.64 -7.10 2.19
N ALA A 241 -21.95 -7.61 1.20
CA ALA A 241 -21.47 -8.98 1.15
C ALA A 241 -20.12 -9.11 1.85
N GLY A 242 -20.08 -9.81 2.99
CA GLY A 242 -18.86 -10.11 3.73
C GLY A 242 -18.60 -9.24 4.97
N MET A 243 -19.51 -8.35 5.34
CA MET A 243 -19.41 -7.66 6.62
C MET A 243 -19.50 -8.64 7.78
N LEU A 244 -18.64 -8.43 8.77
CA LEU A 244 -18.63 -9.23 9.99
C LEU A 244 -20.01 -9.19 10.64
N PRO A 245 -20.56 -10.35 11.08
CA PRO A 245 -21.83 -10.39 11.77
C PRO A 245 -21.72 -9.62 13.09
N SER A 246 -22.55 -8.59 13.25
CA SER A 246 -22.67 -7.84 14.48
C SER A 246 -24.14 -7.67 14.84
N LYS A 247 -24.46 -7.71 16.14
CA LYS A 247 -25.78 -7.42 16.68
C LYS A 247 -26.01 -5.93 16.85
N HIS A 248 -24.98 -5.13 16.69
CA HIS A 248 -25.01 -3.70 16.90
C HIS A 248 -25.28 -2.95 15.58
N PRO A 249 -25.92 -1.79 15.63
CA PRO A 249 -26.09 -0.94 14.45
C PRO A 249 -24.75 -0.55 13.83
N LEU A 250 -24.70 -0.44 12.50
CA LEU A 250 -23.52 -0.02 11.76
C LEU A 250 -22.94 1.29 12.31
N LEU A 251 -21.61 1.36 12.36
CA LEU A 251 -20.82 2.49 12.86
C LEU A 251 -21.02 2.84 14.34
N SER A 252 -21.91 2.13 15.06
CA SER A 252 -22.01 2.29 16.51
C SER A 252 -20.71 1.81 17.21
N THR A 253 -20.47 2.29 18.42
CA THR A 253 -19.33 1.83 19.24
C THR A 253 -19.33 0.30 19.41
N GLY A 254 -20.51 -0.30 19.62
CA GLY A 254 -20.66 -1.76 19.74
C GLY A 254 -20.19 -2.48 18.47
N TRP A 255 -20.61 -2.01 17.30
CA TRP A 255 -20.18 -2.59 16.01
C TRP A 255 -18.66 -2.44 15.80
N LYS A 256 -18.10 -1.26 16.11
CA LYS A 256 -16.64 -1.01 16.03
C LYS A 256 -15.86 -1.92 16.98
N MET A 257 -16.38 -2.17 18.17
CA MET A 257 -15.82 -3.11 19.15
C MET A 257 -15.85 -4.56 18.65
N ASP A 258 -16.93 -4.99 18.00
CA ASP A 258 -17.00 -6.32 17.40
C ASP A 258 -15.93 -6.52 16.32
N ILE A 259 -15.67 -5.50 15.49
CA ILE A 259 -14.61 -5.52 14.47
C ILE A 259 -13.22 -5.67 15.11
N LEU A 260 -12.92 -4.88 16.14
CA LEU A 260 -11.63 -4.98 16.82
C LEU A 260 -11.45 -6.33 17.52
N ARG A 261 -12.53 -6.86 18.11
CA ARG A 261 -12.52 -8.21 18.70
C ARG A 261 -12.21 -9.27 17.67
N GLU A 262 -12.84 -9.21 16.49
CA GLU A 262 -12.58 -10.14 15.39
C GLU A 262 -11.15 -10.04 14.89
N GLN A 263 -10.59 -8.83 14.78
CA GLN A 263 -9.18 -8.62 14.44
C GLN A 263 -8.25 -9.32 15.44
N VAL A 264 -8.53 -9.21 16.74
CA VAL A 264 -7.75 -9.90 17.79
C VAL A 264 -7.86 -11.41 17.61
N LEU A 265 -9.07 -11.96 17.51
CA LEU A 265 -9.31 -13.40 17.37
C LEU A 265 -8.63 -13.95 16.11
N THR A 266 -8.74 -13.27 14.98
CA THR A 266 -8.07 -13.66 13.73
C THR A 266 -6.56 -13.70 13.89
N SER A 267 -5.96 -12.72 14.54
CA SER A 267 -4.52 -12.68 14.77
C SER A 267 -4.05 -13.80 15.71
N VAL A 268 -4.76 -14.02 16.81
CA VAL A 268 -4.48 -15.11 17.78
C VAL A 268 -4.57 -16.47 17.11
N ASN A 269 -5.65 -16.72 16.37
CA ASN A 269 -5.86 -18.02 15.71
C ASN A 269 -4.83 -18.30 14.60
N ARG A 270 -4.32 -17.25 13.95
CA ARG A 270 -3.38 -17.39 12.83
C ARG A 270 -1.93 -17.53 13.24
N ILE A 271 -1.52 -16.93 14.34
CA ILE A 271 -0.12 -16.93 14.80
C ILE A 271 0.01 -17.82 16.04
N ASP A 272 -0.41 -17.34 17.19
CA ASP A 272 -0.64 -17.91 18.50
C ASP A 272 -1.13 -16.77 19.44
N GLU A 273 -1.55 -17.12 20.65
CA GLU A 273 -2.11 -16.14 21.58
C GLU A 273 -1.12 -15.01 21.91
N TYR A 274 0.09 -15.34 22.33
CA TYR A 274 1.07 -14.35 22.77
C TYR A 274 1.50 -13.40 21.63
N ARG A 275 1.94 -13.99 20.52
CA ARG A 275 2.40 -13.19 19.35
C ARG A 275 1.25 -12.49 18.65
N GLY A 276 0.08 -13.11 18.59
CA GLY A 276 -1.12 -12.53 18.00
C GLY A 276 -1.57 -11.28 18.76
N ILE A 277 -1.59 -11.31 20.08
CA ILE A 277 -1.88 -10.12 20.91
C ILE A 277 -0.84 -9.04 20.72
N LEU A 278 0.45 -9.40 20.73
CA LEU A 278 1.51 -8.43 20.47
C LEU A 278 1.39 -7.76 19.09
N HIS A 279 0.96 -8.52 18.09
CA HIS A 279 0.76 -8.02 16.73
C HIS A 279 -0.37 -6.99 16.64
N VAL A 280 -1.53 -7.25 17.27
CA VAL A 280 -2.68 -6.36 17.19
C VAL A 280 -2.64 -5.18 18.17
N ARG A 281 -1.82 -5.21 19.21
CA ARG A 281 -1.82 -4.17 20.27
C ARG A 281 -1.64 -2.76 19.72
N ARG A 282 -0.88 -2.58 18.61
CA ARG A 282 -0.72 -1.28 17.96
C ARG A 282 -2.03 -0.74 17.38
N HIS A 283 -2.88 -1.65 16.89
CA HIS A 283 -4.21 -1.27 16.41
C HIS A 283 -5.10 -0.86 17.57
N LEU A 284 -5.10 -1.64 18.65
CA LEU A 284 -5.90 -1.32 19.84
C LEU A 284 -5.48 0.02 20.45
N ALA A 285 -4.16 0.25 20.59
CA ALA A 285 -3.62 1.49 21.14
C ALA A 285 -3.87 2.73 20.25
N ALA A 286 -4.09 2.55 18.96
CA ALA A 286 -4.39 3.63 18.02
C ALA A 286 -5.89 3.83 17.79
N SER A 287 -6.73 2.97 18.38
CA SER A 287 -8.16 3.02 18.13
C SER A 287 -8.81 4.25 18.77
N PRO A 288 -9.65 4.99 18.04
CA PRO A 288 -10.34 6.15 18.58
C PRO A 288 -11.49 5.80 19.54
N ILE A 289 -11.73 4.50 19.81
CA ILE A 289 -12.79 4.06 20.72
C ILE A 289 -12.29 3.96 22.18
N PHE A 290 -10.99 3.96 22.41
CA PHE A 290 -10.38 3.85 23.74
C PHE A 290 -9.81 5.17 24.23
#